data_589f44f2d46393c30abb49b9b69971ab
#
_entry.id   589f44f2d46393c30abb49b9b69971ab
#
_cell.length_a   1.000
_cell.length_b   1.000
_cell.length_c   1.000
_cell.angle_alpha   90.00
_cell.angle_beta   90.00
_cell.angle_gamma   90.00
#
_symmetry.space_group_name_H-M   'P 1'
#
loop_
_entity.id
_entity.type
_entity.pdbx_description
1 polymer ?
#
loop_
_entity_poly.entity_id
_entity_poly.type
_entity_poly.pdbx_seq_one_letter_code
_entity_poly.pdbx_strand_id
1 'polypeptide(L)'
;GQPGGMFAATGGGGGLFGGGCGGGMGCGGFGAPQIKDPNTNQDAPVPEGPNDAISCLRWSPAANIFACGSWDKSVRIWEVTAQNIAPRMAYNHEAPVLCCGFSKDGQRVFSGGCDNKVKMKVLQTQQEQQIGQHDAPVKEVFCIDEMNMVVSGSWDRTLRFWNLQQPTPVATLQLPERVYTMDVKFPLLVVGCADRHVLVYNLQAIQQNPQPYKQGQTALKMQTRAICCFPDKTGYAVGSVEGRCSIAYIEDTSKNFAFKCHRTNTEIYAVNDIDFHPQMGTFATCGGDGTFVCWDKENRQRLKAFNSCHYPITAGKFNAGGDMYAYAVSYDWSRGHEQNHPSLPKGVLVHKVQASEVQPKSGVGQRAKR
;
A
#
# COMPACT_ATOMS: atom_id res chain seq x y z
N GLY A 1 16.84 -27.61 -49.58
CA GLY A 1 15.88 -28.06 -50.53
C GLY A 1 14.52 -27.46 -50.25
N GLN A 2 14.14 -26.40 -50.97
CA GLN A 2 12.75 -26.05 -51.27
C GLN A 2 12.25 -26.99 -52.38
N PRO A 3 10.95 -27.07 -52.73
CA PRO A 3 9.98 -26.03 -53.02
C PRO A 3 8.55 -26.33 -52.45
N GLY A 4 7.56 -25.45 -52.33
CA GLY A 4 6.97 -24.62 -53.37
C GLY A 4 5.55 -25.13 -53.69
N GLY A 5 4.50 -24.30 -53.60
CA GLY A 5 3.18 -24.65 -54.07
C GLY A 5 2.10 -23.63 -53.70
N MET A 6 1.98 -22.58 -54.48
CA MET A 6 0.79 -21.75 -54.67
C MET A 6 -0.36 -22.56 -55.23
N PHE A 7 -1.61 -22.26 -54.86
CA PHE A 7 -2.74 -22.19 -55.81
C PHE A 7 -3.74 -21.10 -55.39
N ALA A 8 -4.00 -20.27 -56.37
CA ALA A 8 -5.00 -19.21 -56.35
C ALA A 8 -6.20 -19.59 -57.22
N ALA A 9 -7.30 -18.93 -56.89
CA ALA A 9 -8.31 -18.36 -57.78
C ALA A 9 -9.53 -19.15 -58.23
N THR A 10 -10.58 -18.44 -58.16
CA THR A 10 -11.72 -18.12 -59.05
C THR A 10 -12.96 -18.96 -58.77
N GLY A 11 -14.16 -18.45 -58.62
CA GLY A 11 -14.83 -17.29 -59.13
C GLY A 11 -16.28 -17.68 -59.41
N GLY A 12 -17.22 -16.80 -59.25
CA GLY A 12 -18.46 -16.76 -60.02
C GLY A 12 -19.75 -17.29 -59.38
N GLY A 13 -20.65 -16.39 -59.08
CA GLY A 13 -21.82 -16.19 -59.85
C GLY A 13 -23.18 -16.47 -59.20
N GLY A 14 -23.89 -15.41 -58.83
CA GLY A 14 -25.26 -15.10 -59.18
C GLY A 14 -26.46 -15.87 -58.58
N GLY A 15 -27.39 -15.12 -58.04
CA GLY A 15 -28.80 -15.58 -57.93
C GLY A 15 -29.59 -14.86 -56.85
N LEU A 16 -30.39 -13.91 -57.27
CA LEU A 16 -31.46 -13.25 -56.52
C LEU A 16 -32.52 -14.28 -56.03
N PHE A 17 -33.05 -14.05 -54.84
CA PHE A 17 -34.52 -13.95 -54.61
C PHE A 17 -34.78 -13.42 -53.19
N GLY A 18 -35.67 -12.45 -53.08
CA GLY A 18 -36.04 -11.75 -51.92
C GLY A 18 -37.11 -12.48 -51.05
N GLY A 19 -37.21 -12.03 -49.83
CA GLY A 19 -38.24 -12.49 -48.90
C GLY A 19 -38.03 -11.81 -47.57
N GLY A 20 -38.68 -10.65 -47.34
CA GLY A 20 -38.63 -9.95 -46.09
C GLY A 20 -39.42 -10.67 -44.98
N CYS A 21 -38.86 -10.67 -43.81
CA CYS A 21 -39.61 -10.70 -42.53
C CYS A 21 -38.81 -9.92 -41.52
N GLY A 22 -39.39 -8.82 -41.07
CA GLY A 22 -38.83 -7.96 -40.04
C GLY A 22 -38.89 -8.67 -38.68
N GLY A 23 -37.76 -8.76 -38.06
CA GLY A 23 -37.57 -9.14 -36.68
C GLY A 23 -36.34 -8.38 -36.19
N GLY A 24 -36.54 -7.14 -35.73
CA GLY A 24 -35.48 -6.36 -35.09
C GLY A 24 -35.04 -7.05 -33.81
N MET A 25 -34.04 -7.91 -33.88
CA MET A 25 -33.26 -8.26 -32.71
C MET A 25 -32.35 -7.05 -32.46
N GLY A 26 -32.76 -6.24 -31.47
CA GLY A 26 -31.89 -5.22 -30.90
C GLY A 26 -30.58 -5.86 -30.45
N CYS A 27 -29.50 -5.58 -31.17
CA CYS A 27 -28.18 -5.75 -30.63
C CYS A 27 -28.12 -4.88 -29.36
N GLY A 28 -28.30 -5.52 -28.20
CA GLY A 28 -27.99 -4.91 -26.93
C GLY A 28 -26.54 -4.50 -26.97
N GLY A 29 -26.29 -3.24 -27.29
CA GLY A 29 -24.98 -2.67 -27.11
C GLY A 29 -24.61 -2.85 -25.64
N PHE A 30 -23.62 -3.62 -25.37
CA PHE A 30 -22.97 -3.59 -24.08
C PHE A 30 -22.43 -2.16 -23.95
N GLY A 31 -23.18 -1.31 -23.26
CA GLY A 31 -22.76 0.04 -22.91
C GLY A 31 -21.43 -0.09 -22.15
N ALA A 32 -20.44 0.70 -22.54
CA ALA A 32 -19.20 0.79 -21.78
C ALA A 32 -19.56 0.97 -20.30
N PRO A 33 -18.88 0.24 -19.37
CA PRO A 33 -19.20 0.36 -17.96
C PRO A 33 -19.10 1.81 -17.54
N GLN A 34 -20.20 2.37 -16.99
CA GLN A 34 -20.22 3.72 -16.49
C GLN A 34 -19.23 3.82 -15.34
N ILE A 35 -18.17 4.60 -15.54
CA ILE A 35 -17.17 4.89 -14.50
C ILE A 35 -17.86 5.75 -13.46
N LYS A 36 -17.92 5.25 -12.22
CA LYS A 36 -18.46 5.99 -11.08
C LYS A 36 -17.42 6.95 -10.55
N ASP A 37 -17.85 8.11 -10.03
CA ASP A 37 -16.95 9.02 -9.33
C ASP A 37 -16.36 8.34 -8.08
N PRO A 38 -15.03 8.21 -7.96
CA PRO A 38 -14.40 7.65 -6.78
C PRO A 38 -14.44 8.57 -5.56
N ASN A 39 -14.69 9.87 -5.73
CA ASN A 39 -14.66 10.87 -4.65
C ASN A 39 -15.99 10.99 -3.91
N THR A 40 -16.51 9.88 -3.41
CA THR A 40 -17.80 9.80 -2.69
C THR A 40 -17.78 10.48 -1.32
N ASN A 41 -16.60 10.72 -0.76
CA ASN A 41 -16.41 11.39 0.54
C ASN A 41 -16.20 12.90 0.40
N GLN A 42 -16.13 13.42 -0.82
CA GLN A 42 -15.87 14.84 -1.13
C GLN A 42 -14.53 15.36 -0.57
N ASP A 43 -13.52 14.49 -0.58
CA ASP A 43 -12.18 14.81 -0.14
C ASP A 43 -11.38 15.57 -1.21
N ALA A 44 -10.29 16.21 -0.83
CA ALA A 44 -9.48 17.00 -1.73
C ALA A 44 -8.74 16.13 -2.77
N PRO A 45 -9.01 16.28 -4.08
CA PRO A 45 -8.31 15.52 -5.11
C PRO A 45 -6.89 16.04 -5.31
N VAL A 46 -5.94 15.12 -5.47
CA VAL A 46 -4.55 15.43 -5.75
C VAL A 46 -4.34 15.57 -7.26
N PRO A 47 -3.84 16.73 -7.73
CA PRO A 47 -3.62 16.97 -9.16
C PRO A 47 -2.46 16.14 -9.71
N GLU A 48 -2.42 15.95 -11.02
CA GLU A 48 -1.33 15.28 -11.74
C GLU A 48 -1.00 13.89 -11.19
N GLY A 49 -2.03 13.09 -10.93
CA GLY A 49 -1.89 11.73 -10.44
C GLY A 49 -1.14 10.80 -11.39
N PRO A 50 -0.75 9.60 -10.92
CA PRO A 50 -0.12 8.58 -11.75
C PRO A 50 -1.02 8.07 -12.88
N ASN A 51 -0.39 7.49 -13.91
CA ASN A 51 -1.09 6.92 -15.06
C ASN A 51 -1.42 5.43 -14.92
N ASP A 52 -0.95 4.77 -13.86
CA ASP A 52 -1.23 3.37 -13.56
C ASP A 52 -1.47 3.16 -12.06
N ALA A 53 -1.75 1.93 -11.64
CA ALA A 53 -2.08 1.57 -10.27
C ALA A 53 -1.05 2.10 -9.27
N ILE A 54 -1.55 2.59 -8.13
CA ILE A 54 -0.73 3.14 -7.05
C ILE A 54 -0.40 2.02 -6.06
N SER A 55 0.87 1.85 -5.75
CA SER A 55 1.38 0.77 -4.91
C SER A 55 1.62 1.18 -3.45
N CYS A 56 1.97 2.43 -3.23
CA CYS A 56 2.32 2.92 -1.90
C CYS A 56 2.10 4.43 -1.76
N LEU A 57 1.89 4.86 -0.52
CA LEU A 57 1.85 6.25 -0.07
C LEU A 57 2.71 6.40 1.18
N ARG A 58 3.42 7.52 1.31
CA ARG A 58 4.12 7.90 2.55
C ARG A 58 4.13 9.41 2.72
N TRP A 59 3.87 9.87 3.94
CA TRP A 59 4.05 11.27 4.31
C TRP A 59 5.46 11.52 4.84
N SER A 60 5.96 12.71 4.60
CA SER A 60 7.14 13.23 5.27
C SER A 60 6.85 13.41 6.77
N PRO A 61 7.75 13.00 7.67
CA PRO A 61 7.59 13.26 9.09
C PRO A 61 7.82 14.73 9.48
N ALA A 62 8.44 15.54 8.61
CA ALA A 62 8.84 16.90 8.90
C ALA A 62 7.93 17.99 8.29
N ALA A 63 7.13 17.65 7.28
CA ALA A 63 6.29 18.61 6.57
C ALA A 63 5.06 17.92 5.95
N ASN A 64 4.05 18.70 5.56
CA ASN A 64 2.89 18.21 4.83
C ASN A 64 3.22 17.94 3.36
N ILE A 65 4.19 17.07 3.15
CA ILE A 65 4.64 16.57 1.86
C ILE A 65 4.43 15.07 1.86
N PHE A 66 3.89 14.51 0.78
CA PHE A 66 3.79 13.07 0.64
C PHE A 66 4.27 12.60 -0.73
N ALA A 67 4.69 11.35 -0.78
CA ALA A 67 5.11 10.66 -1.98
C ALA A 67 4.19 9.48 -2.27
N CYS A 68 3.99 9.16 -3.53
CA CYS A 68 3.42 7.89 -3.96
C CYS A 68 4.29 7.21 -5.01
N GLY A 69 4.33 5.88 -4.95
CA GLY A 69 4.90 5.03 -5.99
C GLY A 69 3.80 4.38 -6.82
N SER A 70 4.07 4.19 -8.11
CA SER A 70 3.10 3.66 -9.07
C SER A 70 3.69 2.63 -10.02
N TRP A 71 2.79 1.83 -10.57
CA TRP A 71 3.09 0.89 -11.65
C TRP A 71 3.47 1.58 -12.96
N ASP A 72 3.19 2.89 -13.12
CA ASP A 72 3.71 3.71 -14.22
C ASP A 72 5.21 4.03 -14.09
N LYS A 73 5.90 3.41 -13.12
CA LYS A 73 7.32 3.54 -12.79
C LYS A 73 7.70 4.86 -12.11
N SER A 74 6.74 5.75 -11.87
CA SER A 74 7.02 7.05 -11.25
C SER A 74 6.92 7.00 -9.73
N VAL A 75 7.76 7.83 -9.09
CA VAL A 75 7.56 8.34 -7.74
C VAL A 75 7.17 9.80 -7.88
N ARG A 76 6.00 10.16 -7.38
CA ARG A 76 5.48 11.54 -7.43
C ARG A 76 5.36 12.09 -6.04
N ILE A 77 5.61 13.38 -5.89
CA ILE A 77 5.68 14.08 -4.60
C ILE A 77 4.84 15.34 -4.68
N TRP A 78 3.99 15.54 -3.68
CA TRP A 78 3.13 16.72 -3.55
C TRP A 78 3.34 17.39 -2.21
N GLU A 79 3.07 18.68 -2.18
CA GLU A 79 3.01 19.50 -0.99
C GLU A 79 1.56 19.91 -0.73
N VAL A 80 1.11 19.77 0.50
CA VAL A 80 -0.24 20.15 0.94
C VAL A 80 -0.16 21.38 1.80
N THR A 81 -0.80 22.44 1.35
CA THR A 81 -0.94 23.69 2.10
C THR A 81 -2.39 23.89 2.53
N ALA A 82 -2.67 24.94 3.32
CA ALA A 82 -4.03 25.27 3.71
C ALA A 82 -4.94 25.63 2.52
N GLN A 83 -4.34 26.09 1.40
CA GLN A 83 -5.06 26.57 0.24
C GLN A 83 -5.17 25.55 -0.90
N ASN A 84 -4.13 24.72 -1.09
CA ASN A 84 -4.09 23.81 -2.23
C ASN A 84 -3.18 22.61 -1.99
N ILE A 85 -3.26 21.65 -2.93
CA ILE A 85 -2.32 20.56 -3.08
C ILE A 85 -1.57 20.81 -4.39
N ALA A 86 -0.24 20.91 -4.32
CA ALA A 86 0.58 21.23 -5.48
C ALA A 86 1.60 20.11 -5.77
N PRO A 87 1.77 19.72 -7.05
CA PRO A 87 2.85 18.83 -7.44
C PRO A 87 4.19 19.53 -7.18
N ARG A 88 5.13 18.81 -6.58
CA ARG A 88 6.45 19.33 -6.24
C ARG A 88 7.54 18.73 -7.11
N MET A 89 7.47 17.43 -7.34
CA MET A 89 8.51 16.70 -8.05
C MET A 89 8.02 15.31 -8.48
N ALA A 90 8.63 14.79 -9.54
CA ALA A 90 8.52 13.38 -9.93
C ALA A 90 9.88 12.87 -10.42
N TYR A 91 10.14 11.57 -10.24
CA TYR A 91 11.27 10.85 -10.82
C TYR A 91 10.88 9.40 -11.12
N ASN A 92 11.70 8.70 -11.89
CA ASN A 92 11.33 7.39 -12.41
C ASN A 92 12.30 6.28 -12.02
N HIS A 93 11.76 5.10 -11.87
CA HIS A 93 12.44 3.81 -11.91
C HIS A 93 12.39 3.22 -13.33
N GLU A 94 13.15 2.17 -13.57
CA GLU A 94 13.11 1.45 -14.87
C GLU A 94 11.94 0.48 -14.96
N ALA A 95 11.36 0.10 -13.81
CA ALA A 95 10.23 -0.80 -13.67
C ALA A 95 9.25 -0.26 -12.59
N PRO A 96 8.06 -0.87 -12.38
CA PRO A 96 7.08 -0.44 -11.39
C PRO A 96 7.68 -0.19 -10.01
N VAL A 97 7.28 0.92 -9.38
CA VAL A 97 7.66 1.26 -8.01
C VAL A 97 6.72 0.54 -7.05
N LEU A 98 7.26 -0.10 -6.02
CA LEU A 98 6.48 -0.83 -5.02
C LEU A 98 6.46 -0.17 -3.64
N CYS A 99 7.47 0.64 -3.33
CA CYS A 99 7.59 1.30 -2.02
C CYS A 99 8.27 2.66 -2.12
N CYS A 100 7.96 3.53 -1.15
CA CYS A 100 8.66 4.78 -0.92
C CYS A 100 8.72 5.09 0.58
N GLY A 101 9.64 5.96 0.98
CA GLY A 101 9.84 6.40 2.35
C GLY A 101 10.56 7.74 2.41
N PHE A 102 10.56 8.38 3.58
CA PHE A 102 11.26 9.65 3.81
C PHE A 102 12.32 9.48 4.90
N SER A 103 13.36 10.33 4.85
CA SER A 103 14.20 10.60 6.00
C SER A 103 13.43 11.42 7.05
N LYS A 104 13.89 11.38 8.30
CA LYS A 104 13.23 12.07 9.42
C LYS A 104 13.20 13.59 9.24
N ASP A 105 14.24 14.16 8.60
CA ASP A 105 14.30 15.58 8.24
C ASP A 105 13.42 15.95 7.04
N GLY A 106 12.79 14.96 6.38
CA GLY A 106 11.95 15.14 5.21
C GLY A 106 12.68 15.59 3.94
N GLN A 107 14.02 15.62 3.94
CA GLN A 107 14.81 16.12 2.81
C GLN A 107 15.12 15.07 1.75
N ARG A 108 15.01 13.79 2.10
CA ARG A 108 15.32 12.67 1.21
C ARG A 108 14.12 11.75 1.06
N VAL A 109 13.86 11.33 -0.17
CA VAL A 109 12.89 10.30 -0.49
C VAL A 109 13.63 9.07 -0.95
N PHE A 110 13.28 7.93 -0.38
CA PHE A 110 13.78 6.62 -0.76
C PHE A 110 12.69 5.87 -1.50
N SER A 111 13.07 5.05 -2.48
CA SER A 111 12.12 4.24 -3.23
C SER A 111 12.74 2.93 -3.68
N GLY A 112 11.88 1.96 -3.93
CA GLY A 112 12.25 0.65 -4.44
C GLY A 112 11.14 0.06 -5.31
N GLY A 113 11.50 -0.86 -6.18
CA GLY A 113 10.55 -1.42 -7.12
C GLY A 113 11.01 -2.68 -7.83
N CYS A 114 10.33 -2.97 -8.94
CA CYS A 114 10.54 -4.15 -9.75
C CYS A 114 11.84 -4.11 -10.59
N ASP A 115 12.56 -3.00 -10.59
CA ASP A 115 13.92 -2.91 -11.14
C ASP A 115 15.00 -3.39 -10.14
N ASN A 116 14.57 -3.89 -8.97
CA ASN A 116 15.41 -4.38 -7.89
C ASN A 116 16.30 -3.30 -7.23
N LYS A 117 16.18 -2.04 -7.64
CA LYS A 117 17.02 -0.93 -7.17
C LYS A 117 16.40 -0.27 -5.95
N VAL A 118 17.27 0.20 -5.05
CA VAL A 118 16.94 1.14 -4.00
C VAL A 118 17.53 2.49 -4.40
N LYS A 119 16.66 3.48 -4.58
CA LYS A 119 17.03 4.84 -4.98
C LYS A 119 16.79 5.84 -3.87
N MET A 120 17.56 6.90 -3.86
CA MET A 120 17.38 8.07 -3.01
C MET A 120 17.28 9.32 -3.90
N LYS A 121 16.33 10.19 -3.59
CA LYS A 121 16.15 11.51 -4.20
C LYS A 121 16.24 12.58 -3.13
N VAL A 122 17.13 13.56 -3.30
CA VAL A 122 17.25 14.73 -2.43
C VAL A 122 16.31 15.81 -2.95
N LEU A 123 15.38 16.29 -2.12
CA LEU A 123 14.31 17.19 -2.58
C LEU A 123 14.82 18.59 -2.93
N GLN A 124 15.81 19.10 -2.20
CA GLN A 124 16.33 20.44 -2.42
C GLN A 124 17.23 20.53 -3.66
N THR A 125 18.17 19.59 -3.80
CA THR A 125 19.17 19.61 -4.89
C THR A 125 18.70 18.86 -6.12
N GLN A 126 17.62 18.11 -6.04
CA GLN A 126 17.09 17.20 -7.05
C GLN A 126 18.08 16.10 -7.48
N GLN A 127 19.14 15.87 -6.69
CA GLN A 127 20.06 14.76 -6.93
C GLN A 127 19.36 13.43 -6.74
N GLU A 128 19.64 12.50 -7.64
CA GLU A 128 19.20 11.11 -7.59
C GLU A 128 20.41 10.19 -7.47
N GLN A 129 20.34 9.21 -6.59
CA GLN A 129 21.38 8.23 -6.37
C GLN A 129 20.77 6.84 -6.19
N GLN A 130 21.33 5.85 -6.89
CA GLN A 130 21.10 4.46 -6.53
C GLN A 130 21.98 4.13 -5.31
N ILE A 131 21.34 3.78 -4.20
CA ILE A 131 22.03 3.45 -2.94
C ILE A 131 22.26 1.95 -2.76
N GLY A 132 21.52 1.14 -3.52
CA GLY A 132 21.68 -0.32 -3.46
C GLY A 132 20.86 -1.06 -4.50
N GLN A 133 21.06 -2.38 -4.51
CA GLN A 133 20.33 -3.29 -5.38
C GLN A 133 20.12 -4.62 -4.68
N HIS A 134 18.95 -5.22 -4.88
CA HIS A 134 18.58 -6.58 -4.51
C HIS A 134 18.63 -7.52 -5.72
N ASP A 135 18.45 -8.82 -5.48
CA ASP A 135 18.41 -9.85 -6.54
C ASP A 135 16.98 -10.08 -7.07
N ALA A 136 15.98 -9.47 -6.42
CA ALA A 136 14.56 -9.49 -6.80
C ALA A 136 13.89 -8.16 -6.40
N PRO A 137 12.61 -7.90 -6.77
CA PRO A 137 11.90 -6.67 -6.46
C PRO A 137 11.99 -6.22 -5.00
N VAL A 138 12.23 -4.92 -4.82
CA VAL A 138 12.24 -4.27 -3.51
C VAL A 138 10.81 -3.91 -3.12
N LYS A 139 10.31 -4.54 -2.06
CA LYS A 139 8.91 -4.38 -1.65
C LYS A 139 8.70 -3.29 -0.60
N GLU A 140 9.67 -3.08 0.27
CA GLU A 140 9.60 -2.06 1.33
C GLU A 140 10.96 -1.36 1.51
N VAL A 141 10.92 -0.08 1.89
CA VAL A 141 12.11 0.72 2.19
C VAL A 141 11.82 1.71 3.32
N PHE A 142 12.72 1.80 4.29
CA PHE A 142 12.64 2.74 5.41
C PHE A 142 14.01 3.37 5.70
N CYS A 143 14.00 4.66 6.01
CA CYS A 143 15.14 5.33 6.61
C CYS A 143 15.10 5.14 8.12
N ILE A 144 16.23 4.79 8.71
CA ILE A 144 16.43 4.64 10.15
C ILE A 144 17.47 5.68 10.54
N ASP A 145 17.00 6.90 10.75
CA ASP A 145 17.90 8.05 11.03
C ASP A 145 18.71 7.84 12.32
N GLU A 146 18.16 7.16 13.31
CA GLU A 146 18.83 6.82 14.57
C GLU A 146 20.07 5.94 14.34
N MET A 147 20.12 5.20 13.22
CA MET A 147 21.26 4.37 12.82
C MET A 147 22.05 4.97 11.65
N ASN A 148 21.57 6.07 11.08
CA ASN A 148 22.06 6.64 9.82
C ASN A 148 22.11 5.60 8.68
N MET A 149 21.08 4.79 8.58
CA MET A 149 20.96 3.69 7.62
C MET A 149 19.60 3.69 6.93
N VAL A 150 19.56 3.02 5.79
CA VAL A 150 18.31 2.64 5.11
C VAL A 150 18.18 1.12 5.20
N VAL A 151 16.99 0.64 5.50
CA VAL A 151 16.65 -0.78 5.42
C VAL A 151 15.69 -1.02 4.26
N SER A 152 15.94 -2.05 3.48
CA SER A 152 15.05 -2.51 2.42
C SER A 152 14.73 -3.99 2.57
N GLY A 153 13.48 -4.34 2.28
CA GLY A 153 12.98 -5.72 2.27
C GLY A 153 12.56 -6.12 0.86
N SER A 154 12.97 -7.32 0.44
CA SER A 154 12.81 -7.76 -0.94
C SER A 154 12.18 -9.15 -1.07
N TRP A 155 11.71 -9.42 -2.30
CA TRP A 155 11.28 -10.76 -2.71
C TRP A 155 12.45 -11.75 -2.89
N ASP A 156 13.70 -11.27 -2.82
CA ASP A 156 14.89 -12.13 -2.74
C ASP A 156 15.06 -12.80 -1.36
N ARG A 157 14.10 -12.61 -0.46
CA ARG A 157 14.09 -13.16 0.92
C ARG A 157 15.19 -12.58 1.78
N THR A 158 15.56 -11.31 1.57
CA THR A 158 16.55 -10.63 2.41
C THR A 158 16.02 -9.28 2.91
N LEU A 159 16.54 -8.87 4.08
CA LEU A 159 16.63 -7.48 4.49
C LEU A 159 18.07 -7.03 4.25
N ARG A 160 18.25 -5.91 3.59
CA ARG A 160 19.56 -5.29 3.38
C ARG A 160 19.58 -3.92 4.08
N PHE A 161 20.68 -3.67 4.81
CA PHE A 161 20.94 -2.39 5.47
C PHE A 161 22.01 -1.65 4.69
N TRP A 162 21.75 -0.39 4.39
CA TRP A 162 22.58 0.43 3.52
C TRP A 162 23.09 1.63 4.27
N ASN A 163 24.38 1.90 4.14
CA ASN A 163 24.97 3.19 4.48
C ASN A 163 25.01 4.03 3.20
N LEU A 164 24.58 5.29 3.28
CA LEU A 164 24.53 6.18 2.11
C LEU A 164 25.89 6.53 1.52
N GLN A 165 26.97 6.14 2.20
CA GLN A 165 28.35 6.42 1.76
C GLN A 165 28.92 5.34 0.83
N GLN A 166 28.27 4.16 0.72
CA GLN A 166 28.75 3.05 -0.09
C GLN A 166 27.59 2.26 -0.71
N PRO A 167 27.77 1.74 -1.94
CA PRO A 167 26.70 1.04 -2.64
C PRO A 167 26.52 -0.42 -2.20
N THR A 168 27.41 -0.96 -1.36
CA THR A 168 27.30 -2.31 -0.82
C THR A 168 26.54 -2.31 0.49
N PRO A 169 25.70 -3.35 0.77
CA PRO A 169 24.99 -3.41 2.03
C PRO A 169 25.97 -3.61 3.19
N VAL A 170 25.78 -2.91 4.29
CA VAL A 170 26.57 -3.08 5.53
C VAL A 170 26.15 -4.34 6.29
N ALA A 171 24.91 -4.79 6.09
CA ALA A 171 24.39 -6.05 6.62
C ALA A 171 23.30 -6.61 5.71
N THR A 172 23.23 -7.93 5.63
CA THR A 172 22.18 -8.67 4.94
C THR A 172 21.64 -9.75 5.88
N LEU A 173 20.35 -9.70 6.15
CA LEU A 173 19.66 -10.70 6.95
C LEU A 173 18.83 -11.61 6.05
N GLN A 174 19.02 -12.93 6.19
CA GLN A 174 18.23 -13.91 5.47
C GLN A 174 16.89 -14.11 6.13
N LEU A 175 15.82 -14.10 5.35
CA LEU A 175 14.44 -14.31 5.77
C LEU A 175 13.94 -15.70 5.31
N PRO A 176 12.93 -16.25 5.99
CA PRO A 176 12.35 -17.54 5.60
C PRO A 176 11.64 -17.48 4.24
N GLU A 177 11.04 -16.34 3.91
CA GLU A 177 10.29 -16.14 2.69
C GLU A 177 10.30 -14.66 2.21
N ARG A 178 9.75 -14.40 1.00
CA ARG A 178 9.66 -13.08 0.36
C ARG A 178 8.98 -12.07 1.28
N VAL A 179 9.49 -10.86 1.32
CA VAL A 179 8.88 -9.75 2.06
C VAL A 179 7.60 -9.30 1.35
N TYR A 180 6.49 -9.28 2.07
CA TYR A 180 5.22 -8.73 1.59
C TYR A 180 4.90 -7.37 2.16
N THR A 181 5.35 -7.10 3.38
CA THR A 181 5.12 -5.84 4.08
C THR A 181 6.11 -5.69 5.23
N MET A 182 6.42 -4.46 5.58
CA MET A 182 7.35 -4.14 6.68
C MET A 182 6.96 -2.80 7.27
N ASP A 183 7.18 -2.62 8.57
CA ASP A 183 7.09 -1.31 9.21
C ASP A 183 8.16 -1.12 10.27
N VAL A 184 8.57 0.13 10.45
CA VAL A 184 9.64 0.54 11.36
C VAL A 184 9.14 1.66 12.28
N LYS A 185 9.23 1.43 13.58
CA LYS A 185 9.11 2.43 14.66
C LYS A 185 10.27 2.22 15.62
N PHE A 186 11.41 2.84 15.34
CA PHE A 186 12.64 2.60 16.07
C PHE A 186 12.44 2.53 17.61
N PRO A 187 12.93 1.48 18.30
CA PRO A 187 13.81 0.41 17.80
C PRO A 187 13.09 -0.81 17.20
N LEU A 188 11.77 -0.78 17.06
CA LEU A 188 10.96 -1.88 16.54
C LEU A 188 11.02 -1.93 15.01
N LEU A 189 11.35 -3.09 14.45
CA LEU A 189 11.17 -3.44 13.05
C LEU A 189 10.32 -4.72 12.99
N VAL A 190 9.22 -4.69 12.25
CA VAL A 190 8.35 -5.85 12.03
C VAL A 190 8.27 -6.15 10.53
N VAL A 191 8.53 -7.40 10.17
CA VAL A 191 8.56 -7.88 8.78
C VAL A 191 7.54 -8.98 8.60
N GLY A 192 6.62 -8.79 7.67
CA GLY A 192 5.65 -9.80 7.23
C GLY A 192 6.11 -10.42 5.92
N CYS A 193 6.35 -11.73 5.93
CA CYS A 193 6.77 -12.49 4.77
C CYS A 193 5.61 -13.34 4.22
N ALA A 194 5.86 -13.98 3.07
CA ALA A 194 4.99 -15.03 2.57
C ALA A 194 4.80 -16.14 3.62
N ASP A 195 3.81 -17.02 3.40
CA ASP A 195 3.46 -18.11 4.31
C ASP A 195 3.13 -17.65 5.73
N ARG A 196 2.67 -16.40 5.85
CA ARG A 196 2.22 -15.77 7.10
C ARG A 196 3.33 -15.59 8.14
N HIS A 197 4.59 -15.70 7.76
CA HIS A 197 5.70 -15.45 8.69
C HIS A 197 5.72 -13.98 9.12
N VAL A 198 5.93 -13.78 10.42
CA VAL A 198 6.17 -12.46 11.00
C VAL A 198 7.44 -12.53 11.84
N LEU A 199 8.37 -11.62 11.57
CA LEU A 199 9.62 -11.49 12.28
C LEU A 199 9.68 -10.11 12.92
N VAL A 200 10.07 -10.09 14.19
CA VAL A 200 10.19 -8.86 14.99
C VAL A 200 11.65 -8.70 15.36
N TYR A 201 12.24 -7.58 15.01
CA TYR A 201 13.63 -7.25 15.31
C TYR A 201 13.72 -6.05 16.26
N ASN A 202 14.74 -6.07 17.12
CA ASN A 202 15.17 -4.91 17.88
C ASN A 202 16.37 -4.28 17.18
N LEU A 203 16.16 -3.11 16.55
CA LEU A 203 17.18 -2.42 15.79
C LEU A 203 18.35 -1.91 16.64
N GLN A 204 18.17 -1.68 17.95
CA GLN A 204 19.27 -1.30 18.82
C GLN A 204 20.27 -2.43 19.01
N ALA A 205 19.81 -3.67 18.96
CA ALA A 205 20.64 -4.85 19.16
C ALA A 205 21.11 -5.51 17.85
N ILE A 206 20.62 -5.06 16.70
CA ILE A 206 20.74 -5.78 15.43
C ILE A 206 22.18 -5.99 14.95
N GLN A 207 23.09 -5.08 15.28
CA GLN A 207 24.51 -5.20 14.95
C GLN A 207 25.23 -6.27 15.79
N GLN A 208 24.78 -6.48 17.02
CA GLN A 208 25.34 -7.47 17.96
C GLN A 208 24.62 -8.81 17.84
N ASN A 209 23.32 -8.78 17.62
CA ASN A 209 22.49 -9.95 17.45
C ASN A 209 21.53 -9.75 16.24
N PRO A 210 21.90 -10.24 15.05
CA PRO A 210 21.09 -10.10 13.84
C PRO A 210 19.89 -11.05 13.77
N GLN A 211 19.63 -11.82 14.84
CA GLN A 211 18.49 -12.72 14.90
C GLN A 211 17.21 -11.96 15.27
N PRO A 212 16.04 -12.40 14.77
CA PRO A 212 14.78 -11.83 15.20
C PRO A 212 14.56 -12.02 16.70
N TYR A 213 14.12 -10.97 17.37
CA TYR A 213 13.73 -11.01 18.78
C TYR A 213 12.55 -11.95 19.02
N LYS A 214 11.57 -11.93 18.09
CA LYS A 214 10.45 -12.88 18.02
C LYS A 214 10.19 -13.25 16.56
N GLN A 215 9.79 -14.50 16.34
CA GLN A 215 9.35 -14.97 15.04
C GLN A 215 8.23 -16.00 15.17
N GLY A 216 7.36 -16.04 14.18
CA GLY A 216 6.24 -16.97 14.15
C GLY A 216 5.35 -16.74 12.94
N GLN A 217 4.15 -17.27 13.01
CA GLN A 217 3.12 -17.01 12.01
C GLN A 217 2.04 -16.12 12.61
N THR A 218 1.45 -15.25 11.78
CA THR A 218 0.28 -14.46 12.18
C THR A 218 -0.90 -15.38 12.54
N ALA A 219 -1.75 -14.90 13.47
CA ALA A 219 -2.99 -15.59 13.83
C ALA A 219 -4.03 -15.64 12.69
N LEU A 220 -3.85 -14.83 11.64
CA LEU A 220 -4.70 -14.83 10.44
C LEU A 220 -4.39 -16.03 9.57
N LYS A 221 -5.41 -16.61 8.92
CA LYS A 221 -5.28 -17.88 8.19
C LYS A 221 -4.78 -17.72 6.76
N MET A 222 -4.95 -16.53 6.18
CA MET A 222 -4.64 -16.25 4.79
C MET A 222 -3.45 -15.29 4.67
N GLN A 223 -3.03 -15.01 3.45
CA GLN A 223 -1.86 -14.19 3.12
C GLN A 223 -1.89 -12.82 3.80
N THR A 224 -0.76 -12.47 4.45
CA THR A 224 -0.49 -11.13 4.98
C THR A 224 -0.38 -10.12 3.85
N ARG A 225 -1.02 -8.95 4.03
CA ARG A 225 -1.02 -7.87 3.05
C ARG A 225 -0.39 -6.59 3.60
N ALA A 226 -0.67 -6.25 4.84
CA ALA A 226 -0.20 -5.03 5.49
C ALA A 226 0.25 -5.29 6.93
N ILE A 227 1.27 -4.58 7.37
CA ILE A 227 1.73 -4.50 8.76
C ILE A 227 1.94 -3.05 9.12
N CYS A 228 1.56 -2.67 10.36
CA CYS A 228 1.86 -1.38 10.93
C CYS A 228 2.17 -1.51 12.43
N CYS A 229 3.30 -0.95 12.85
CA CYS A 229 3.71 -0.92 14.26
C CYS A 229 2.87 0.08 15.05
N PHE A 230 2.59 -0.22 16.31
CA PHE A 230 1.94 0.74 17.20
C PHE A 230 2.85 1.95 17.46
N PRO A 231 2.30 3.15 17.62
CA PRO A 231 3.08 4.33 17.98
C PRO A 231 3.89 4.17 19.27
N ASP A 232 3.37 3.42 20.25
CA ASP A 232 4.02 3.12 21.53
C ASP A 232 5.04 1.98 21.45
N LYS A 233 5.22 1.35 20.27
CA LYS A 233 6.18 0.27 19.99
C LYS A 233 5.93 -1.03 20.75
N THR A 234 4.77 -1.19 21.38
CA THR A 234 4.43 -2.38 22.18
C THR A 234 3.91 -3.54 21.36
N GLY A 235 3.63 -3.31 20.06
CA GLY A 235 3.06 -4.30 19.18
C GLY A 235 2.85 -3.81 17.76
N TYR A 236 2.04 -4.54 17.03
CA TYR A 236 1.75 -4.26 15.62
C TYR A 236 0.37 -4.78 15.21
N ALA A 237 -0.18 -4.19 14.15
CA ALA A 237 -1.38 -4.67 13.47
C ALA A 237 -0.99 -5.40 12.19
N VAL A 238 -1.75 -6.44 11.83
CA VAL A 238 -1.57 -7.22 10.58
C VAL A 238 -2.90 -7.29 9.85
N GLY A 239 -2.90 -6.90 8.58
CA GLY A 239 -4.03 -7.07 7.66
C GLY A 239 -3.80 -8.22 6.67
N SER A 240 -4.87 -8.94 6.32
CA SER A 240 -4.79 -10.05 5.39
C SER A 240 -5.77 -9.90 4.22
N VAL A 241 -5.57 -10.73 3.20
CA VAL A 241 -6.47 -10.82 2.03
C VAL A 241 -7.86 -11.37 2.38
N GLU A 242 -8.04 -11.92 3.58
CA GLU A 242 -9.33 -12.50 4.02
C GLU A 242 -10.27 -11.48 4.69
N GLY A 243 -10.03 -10.17 4.59
CA GLY A 243 -10.86 -9.15 5.26
C GLY A 243 -10.85 -9.31 6.78
N ARG A 244 -9.65 -9.45 7.32
CA ARG A 244 -9.39 -9.52 8.77
C ARG A 244 -8.17 -8.71 9.12
N CYS A 245 -8.21 -8.14 10.31
CA CYS A 245 -7.06 -7.52 10.95
C CYS A 245 -6.80 -8.20 12.29
N SER A 246 -5.53 -8.40 12.64
CA SER A 246 -5.11 -8.87 13.96
C SER A 246 -4.25 -7.82 14.64
N ILE A 247 -4.44 -7.69 15.94
CA ILE A 247 -3.66 -6.84 16.85
C ILE A 247 -2.78 -7.78 17.68
N ALA A 248 -1.48 -7.57 17.61
CA ALA A 248 -0.49 -8.41 18.27
C ALA A 248 0.42 -7.57 19.17
N TYR A 249 0.42 -7.86 20.44
CA TYR A 249 1.34 -7.28 21.42
C TYR A 249 2.58 -8.17 21.55
N ILE A 250 3.75 -7.54 21.62
CA ILE A 250 5.02 -8.26 21.61
C ILE A 250 5.22 -8.99 22.94
N GLU A 251 5.00 -8.32 24.08
CA GLU A 251 5.24 -8.91 25.39
C GLU A 251 3.97 -9.54 25.97
N ASP A 252 2.85 -8.84 25.93
CA ASP A 252 1.60 -9.30 26.54
C ASP A 252 0.65 -9.91 25.49
N THR A 253 0.94 -11.16 25.12
CA THR A 253 0.14 -11.88 24.10
C THR A 253 -1.30 -12.16 24.54
N SER A 254 -1.65 -12.01 25.84
CA SER A 254 -3.02 -12.16 26.33
C SER A 254 -3.96 -11.08 25.77
N LYS A 255 -3.42 -9.94 25.36
CA LYS A 255 -4.16 -8.85 24.74
C LYS A 255 -4.40 -9.03 23.24
N ASN A 256 -3.79 -10.03 22.62
CA ASN A 256 -3.93 -10.29 21.20
C ASN A 256 -5.38 -10.58 20.84
N PHE A 257 -5.81 -10.05 19.71
CA PHE A 257 -7.13 -10.36 19.15
C PHE A 257 -7.15 -10.16 17.64
N ALA A 258 -8.16 -10.72 16.99
CA ALA A 258 -8.42 -10.51 15.57
C ALA A 258 -9.90 -10.19 15.35
N PHE A 259 -10.18 -9.40 14.34
CA PHE A 259 -11.54 -8.99 13.99
C PHE A 259 -11.76 -8.98 12.48
N LYS A 260 -13.04 -9.01 12.09
CA LYS A 260 -13.47 -8.93 10.69
C LYS A 260 -13.60 -7.45 10.29
N CYS A 261 -13.11 -7.12 9.11
CA CYS A 261 -13.23 -5.80 8.47
C CYS A 261 -13.32 -5.99 6.94
N HIS A 262 -13.65 -4.95 6.18
CA HIS A 262 -13.71 -4.97 4.72
C HIS A 262 -14.47 -6.19 4.17
N ARG A 263 -15.70 -6.38 4.66
CA ARG A 263 -16.58 -7.48 4.28
C ARG A 263 -18.01 -7.00 4.11
N THR A 264 -18.68 -7.55 3.12
CA THR A 264 -20.16 -7.56 3.01
C THR A 264 -20.70 -8.91 3.49
N ASN A 265 -22.01 -9.13 3.36
CA ASN A 265 -22.61 -10.44 3.69
C ASN A 265 -22.13 -11.55 2.75
N THR A 266 -21.77 -11.22 1.52
CA THR A 266 -21.46 -12.18 0.44
C THR A 266 -20.02 -12.12 -0.03
N GLU A 267 -19.31 -11.02 0.24
CA GLU A 267 -17.98 -10.79 -0.32
C GLU A 267 -16.95 -10.45 0.77
N ILE A 268 -15.71 -10.83 0.50
CA ILE A 268 -14.56 -10.61 1.36
C ILE A 268 -13.51 -9.88 0.53
N TYR A 269 -12.99 -8.78 1.09
CA TYR A 269 -12.00 -7.95 0.44
C TYR A 269 -10.70 -7.90 1.24
N ALA A 270 -9.58 -7.71 0.55
CA ALA A 270 -8.28 -7.58 1.18
C ALA A 270 -8.20 -6.29 2.01
N VAL A 271 -7.49 -6.37 3.15
CA VAL A 271 -7.00 -5.20 3.87
C VAL A 271 -5.71 -4.78 3.18
N ASN A 272 -5.75 -3.74 2.36
CA ASN A 272 -4.64 -3.34 1.50
C ASN A 272 -3.57 -2.56 2.26
N ASP A 273 -3.96 -1.72 3.22
CA ASP A 273 -3.02 -0.97 4.06
C ASP A 273 -3.60 -0.68 5.45
N ILE A 274 -2.70 -0.43 6.39
CA ILE A 274 -3.00 -0.05 7.78
C ILE A 274 -2.09 1.11 8.15
N ASP A 275 -2.63 2.08 8.90
CA ASP A 275 -1.81 3.14 9.47
C ASP A 275 -2.35 3.62 10.82
N PHE A 276 -1.46 3.87 11.77
CA PHE A 276 -1.81 4.40 13.08
C PHE A 276 -1.82 5.92 13.08
N HIS A 277 -2.87 6.49 13.67
CA HIS A 277 -2.89 7.91 13.97
C HIS A 277 -1.74 8.24 14.93
N PRO A 278 -0.86 9.20 14.59
CA PRO A 278 0.40 9.38 15.31
C PRO A 278 0.24 9.76 16.77
N GLN A 279 -0.87 10.38 17.15
CA GLN A 279 -1.10 10.90 18.52
C GLN A 279 -2.16 10.13 19.31
N MET A 280 -3.17 9.56 18.64
CA MET A 280 -4.34 8.98 19.30
C MET A 280 -4.21 7.48 19.61
N GLY A 281 -3.24 6.79 19.00
CA GLY A 281 -3.10 5.33 19.13
C GLY A 281 -4.23 4.52 18.50
N THR A 282 -5.18 5.18 17.85
CA THR A 282 -6.19 4.59 16.98
C THR A 282 -5.60 4.40 15.58
N PHE A 283 -6.25 3.66 14.70
CA PHE A 283 -5.70 3.35 13.41
C PHE A 283 -6.76 3.27 12.32
N ALA A 284 -6.35 3.45 11.08
CA ALA A 284 -7.17 3.26 9.91
C ALA A 284 -6.76 1.98 9.17
N THR A 285 -7.75 1.29 8.61
CA THR A 285 -7.56 0.25 7.60
C THR A 285 -8.20 0.70 6.30
N CYS A 286 -7.60 0.40 5.16
CA CYS A 286 -8.22 0.58 3.86
C CYS A 286 -8.21 -0.73 3.08
N GLY A 287 -9.17 -0.93 2.19
CA GLY A 287 -9.37 -2.24 1.57
C GLY A 287 -9.88 -2.23 0.14
N GLY A 288 -9.96 -3.44 -0.39
CA GLY A 288 -10.45 -3.72 -1.73
C GLY A 288 -11.95 -3.42 -1.94
N ASP A 289 -12.70 -3.23 -0.84
CA ASP A 289 -14.11 -2.78 -0.87
C ASP A 289 -14.25 -1.27 -1.16
N GLY A 290 -13.12 -0.57 -1.31
CA GLY A 290 -13.09 0.87 -1.56
C GLY A 290 -13.41 1.71 -0.34
N THR A 291 -13.38 1.15 0.86
CA THR A 291 -13.60 1.89 2.11
C THR A 291 -12.32 2.08 2.88
N PHE A 292 -12.27 3.11 3.70
CA PHE A 292 -11.35 3.18 4.83
C PHE A 292 -12.14 3.33 6.14
N VAL A 293 -11.60 2.78 7.21
CA VAL A 293 -12.31 2.64 8.48
C VAL A 293 -11.37 2.91 9.63
N CYS A 294 -11.76 3.79 10.55
CA CYS A 294 -11.02 4.10 11.77
C CYS A 294 -11.44 3.18 12.93
N TRP A 295 -10.45 2.71 13.69
CA TRP A 295 -10.60 1.73 14.77
C TRP A 295 -9.88 2.15 16.03
N ASP A 296 -10.44 1.74 17.15
CA ASP A 296 -9.84 1.83 18.49
C ASP A 296 -9.44 0.42 18.95
N LYS A 297 -8.11 0.17 19.02
CA LYS A 297 -7.60 -1.15 19.44
C LYS A 297 -7.80 -1.42 20.92
N GLU A 298 -7.75 -0.38 21.76
CA GLU A 298 -7.88 -0.54 23.23
C GLU A 298 -9.30 -0.93 23.61
N ASN A 299 -10.30 -0.24 23.04
CA ASN A 299 -11.71 -0.53 23.29
C ASN A 299 -12.29 -1.54 22.32
N ARG A 300 -11.52 -2.06 21.35
CA ARG A 300 -11.92 -3.05 20.32
C ARG A 300 -13.17 -2.62 19.56
N GLN A 301 -13.23 -1.35 19.15
CA GLN A 301 -14.41 -0.77 18.50
C GLN A 301 -14.06 -0.09 17.18
N ARG A 302 -15.06 -0.09 16.29
CA ARG A 302 -15.05 0.77 15.12
C ARG A 302 -15.43 2.19 15.51
N LEU A 303 -14.63 3.17 15.12
CA LEU A 303 -14.88 4.59 15.36
C LEU A 303 -15.71 5.19 14.24
N LYS A 304 -15.21 5.12 13.01
CA LYS A 304 -15.82 5.69 11.83
C LYS A 304 -15.61 4.79 10.62
N ALA A 305 -16.63 4.56 9.81
CA ALA A 305 -16.51 3.99 8.47
C ALA A 305 -16.85 5.08 7.46
N PHE A 306 -16.08 5.15 6.38
CA PHE A 306 -16.27 6.11 5.30
C PHE A 306 -16.98 5.46 4.11
N ASN A 307 -17.55 6.27 3.23
CA ASN A 307 -18.26 5.77 2.05
C ASN A 307 -17.28 5.03 1.11
N SER A 308 -17.81 4.03 0.41
CA SER A 308 -17.02 3.32 -0.60
C SER A 308 -16.75 4.21 -1.81
N CYS A 309 -15.50 4.28 -2.21
CA CYS A 309 -15.04 4.92 -3.45
C CYS A 309 -15.42 4.13 -4.71
N HIS A 310 -16.18 3.04 -4.59
CA HIS A 310 -16.54 2.09 -5.66
C HIS A 310 -15.35 1.30 -6.26
N TYR A 311 -14.13 1.67 -5.95
CA TYR A 311 -12.89 1.04 -6.41
C TYR A 311 -11.97 0.81 -5.23
N PRO A 312 -11.03 -0.17 -5.29
CA PRO A 312 -10.12 -0.45 -4.20
C PRO A 312 -9.34 0.76 -3.73
N ILE A 313 -9.11 0.86 -2.43
CA ILE A 313 -8.12 1.75 -1.85
C ILE A 313 -6.86 0.92 -1.62
N THR A 314 -5.77 1.25 -2.31
CA THR A 314 -4.54 0.46 -2.32
C THR A 314 -3.52 0.87 -1.27
N ALA A 315 -3.56 2.10 -0.81
CA ALA A 315 -2.71 2.63 0.26
C ALA A 315 -3.43 3.76 0.99
N GLY A 316 -3.14 3.95 2.27
CA GLY A 316 -3.71 5.04 3.07
C GLY A 316 -2.84 5.36 4.27
N LYS A 317 -2.44 6.63 4.45
CA LYS A 317 -1.52 7.08 5.49
C LYS A 317 -1.92 8.41 6.11
N PHE A 318 -1.78 8.51 7.44
CA PHE A 318 -1.87 9.78 8.15
C PHE A 318 -0.61 10.62 7.96
N ASN A 319 -0.76 11.94 7.93
CA ASN A 319 0.39 12.83 8.05
C ASN A 319 0.94 12.86 9.48
N ALA A 320 2.08 13.51 9.69
CA ALA A 320 2.74 13.59 10.99
C ALA A 320 1.87 14.30 12.06
N GLY A 321 1.03 15.23 11.66
CA GLY A 321 0.08 15.94 12.54
C GLY A 321 -1.15 15.10 12.90
N GLY A 322 -1.51 14.12 12.09
CA GLY A 322 -2.72 13.33 12.23
C GLY A 322 -4.01 14.04 11.77
N ASP A 323 -3.89 15.25 11.26
CA ASP A 323 -5.03 16.06 10.79
C ASP A 323 -5.39 15.82 9.31
N MET A 324 -4.59 15.03 8.59
CA MET A 324 -4.83 14.63 7.22
C MET A 324 -4.59 13.12 7.02
N TYR A 325 -5.42 12.52 6.18
CA TYR A 325 -5.28 11.13 5.75
C TYR A 325 -5.30 11.09 4.22
N ALA A 326 -4.15 10.78 3.60
CA ALA A 326 -4.08 10.56 2.16
C ALA A 326 -4.38 9.11 1.83
N TYR A 327 -5.20 8.86 0.83
CA TYR A 327 -5.51 7.52 0.38
C TYR A 327 -5.56 7.42 -1.15
N ALA A 328 -5.10 6.30 -1.67
CA ALA A 328 -4.99 6.04 -3.09
C ALA A 328 -6.13 5.14 -3.58
N VAL A 329 -6.94 5.64 -4.50
CA VAL A 329 -7.98 4.88 -5.18
C VAL A 329 -7.40 4.37 -6.49
N SER A 330 -7.16 3.07 -6.60
CA SER A 330 -6.66 2.45 -7.82
C SER A 330 -6.88 0.94 -7.81
N TYR A 331 -6.60 0.28 -8.92
CA TYR A 331 -6.70 -1.17 -9.02
C TYR A 331 -5.69 -1.87 -8.10
N ASP A 332 -6.14 -2.89 -7.36
CA ASP A 332 -5.36 -3.60 -6.33
C ASP A 332 -4.88 -5.00 -6.77
N TRP A 333 -5.00 -5.31 -8.05
CA TRP A 333 -4.61 -6.59 -8.68
C TRP A 333 -5.36 -7.82 -8.17
N SER A 334 -6.43 -7.64 -7.37
CA SER A 334 -7.19 -8.75 -6.76
C SER A 334 -7.85 -9.69 -7.78
N ARG A 335 -8.10 -9.22 -9.00
CA ARG A 335 -8.73 -9.97 -10.09
C ARG A 335 -7.76 -10.32 -11.23
N GLY A 336 -6.43 -10.19 -11.00
CA GLY A 336 -5.40 -10.46 -12.01
C GLY A 336 -5.13 -9.29 -12.96
N HIS A 337 -4.07 -9.40 -13.73
CA HIS A 337 -3.58 -8.30 -14.59
C HIS A 337 -4.54 -7.96 -15.74
N GLU A 338 -5.33 -8.92 -16.21
CA GLU A 338 -6.29 -8.74 -17.31
C GLU A 338 -7.41 -7.74 -16.97
N GLN A 339 -7.68 -7.51 -15.68
CA GLN A 339 -8.69 -6.59 -15.21
C GLN A 339 -8.16 -5.16 -14.95
N ASN A 340 -6.87 -4.92 -15.17
CA ASN A 340 -6.31 -3.57 -15.10
C ASN A 340 -6.60 -2.81 -16.39
N HIS A 341 -7.64 -2.01 -16.38
CA HIS A 341 -8.09 -1.24 -17.54
C HIS A 341 -7.60 0.22 -17.45
N PRO A 342 -7.16 0.84 -18.57
CA PRO A 342 -6.75 2.26 -18.58
C PRO A 342 -7.82 3.23 -18.08
N SER A 343 -9.10 2.87 -18.22
CA SER A 343 -10.23 3.68 -17.77
C SER A 343 -10.50 3.61 -16.26
N LEU A 344 -9.91 2.66 -15.53
CA LEU A 344 -10.10 2.59 -14.07
C LEU A 344 -9.54 3.83 -13.39
N PRO A 345 -10.20 4.33 -12.34
CA PRO A 345 -9.70 5.46 -11.57
C PRO A 345 -8.30 5.18 -11.00
N LYS A 346 -7.46 6.20 -11.04
CA LYS A 346 -6.12 6.22 -10.49
C LYS A 346 -5.88 7.59 -9.91
N GLY A 347 -5.93 7.71 -8.60
CA GLY A 347 -5.79 9.01 -7.97
C GLY A 347 -5.57 8.92 -6.48
N VAL A 348 -5.07 9.99 -5.93
CA VAL A 348 -4.94 10.18 -4.48
C VAL A 348 -5.95 11.22 -4.05
N LEU A 349 -6.59 10.97 -2.93
CA LEU A 349 -7.50 11.89 -2.25
C LEU A 349 -6.92 12.19 -0.86
N VAL A 350 -7.11 13.41 -0.39
CA VAL A 350 -6.68 13.83 0.96
C VAL A 350 -7.90 14.20 1.78
N HIS A 351 -8.16 13.40 2.80
CA HIS A 351 -9.20 13.61 3.80
C HIS A 351 -8.69 14.49 4.94
N LYS A 352 -9.47 15.52 5.29
CA LYS A 352 -9.22 16.34 6.48
C LYS A 352 -9.83 15.66 7.70
N VAL A 353 -8.98 15.06 8.52
CA VAL A 353 -9.38 14.26 9.68
C VAL A 353 -10.05 15.11 10.75
N GLN A 354 -11.23 14.68 11.20
CA GLN A 354 -11.93 15.28 12.33
C GLN A 354 -11.59 14.50 13.60
N ALA A 355 -11.39 15.19 14.72
CA ALA A 355 -11.08 14.55 16.00
C ALA A 355 -12.10 13.46 16.37
N SER A 356 -13.38 13.69 16.11
CA SER A 356 -14.47 12.73 16.36
C SER A 356 -14.36 11.40 15.60
N GLU A 357 -13.57 11.36 14.51
CA GLU A 357 -13.39 10.18 13.68
C GLU A 357 -12.28 9.25 14.18
N VAL A 358 -11.31 9.81 14.90
CA VAL A 358 -10.09 9.11 15.34
C VAL A 358 -9.90 9.10 16.86
N GLN A 359 -10.63 9.94 17.59
CA GLN A 359 -10.50 9.98 19.05
C GLN A 359 -11.04 8.69 19.68
N PRO A 360 -10.29 8.05 20.61
CA PRO A 360 -10.77 6.92 21.38
C PRO A 360 -12.09 7.25 22.07
N LYS A 361 -13.07 6.36 22.00
CA LYS A 361 -14.30 6.53 22.77
C LYS A 361 -13.97 6.27 24.24
N SER A 362 -14.28 7.23 25.12
CA SER A 362 -14.21 7.02 26.57
C SER A 362 -14.96 5.74 26.90
N GLY A 363 -14.31 4.81 27.62
CA GLY A 363 -14.82 3.47 27.88
C GLY A 363 -16.23 3.54 28.45
N VAL A 364 -17.19 3.00 27.74
CA VAL A 364 -18.52 2.73 28.24
C VAL A 364 -18.41 1.56 29.20
N GLY A 365 -18.37 1.87 30.50
CA GLY A 365 -18.78 0.94 31.54
C GLY A 365 -17.68 0.10 32.17
N GLN A 366 -17.08 0.62 33.21
CA GLN A 366 -17.03 -0.16 34.45
C GLN A 366 -18.49 -0.48 34.82
N ARG A 367 -19.01 -1.60 34.32
CA ARG A 367 -20.19 -2.22 34.94
C ARG A 367 -19.80 -2.55 36.37
N ALA A 368 -20.28 -1.73 37.29
CA ALA A 368 -20.24 -2.04 38.73
C ALA A 368 -20.73 -3.49 38.88
N LYS A 369 -19.82 -4.37 39.32
CA LYS A 369 -20.23 -5.68 39.84
C LYS A 369 -21.08 -5.39 41.06
N ARG A 370 -22.38 -5.58 40.93
CA ARG A 370 -23.28 -5.85 42.06
C ARG A 370 -23.26 -7.32 42.39
#